data_e9b27e1a408702a8f06790ba49a5c9d8
#
_entry.id   e9b27e1a408702a8f06790ba49a5c9d8
#
_cell.length_a   1.000
_cell.length_b   1.000
_cell.length_c   1.000
_cell.angle_alpha   90.00
_cell.angle_beta   90.00
_cell.angle_gamma   90.00
#
_symmetry.space_group_name_H-M   'P 1'
#
loop_
_entity.id
_entity.type
_entity.pdbx_description
1 polymer ?
#
loop_
_entity_poly.entity_id
_entity_poly.type
_entity_poly.pdbx_seq_one_letter_code
_entity_poly.pdbx_strand_id
1 'polypeptide(L)'
;MTPDPISTDLKTVLRRLRLSRVLDTLPERLILARQQPLPHQDFLLLILTDEVTRRDGLAATLRAQRAGLDPGAQLEHWDATAHVTFDRALLAELVTLRFLEAHHHVALVGPVGVGKSFLAHALGHIACRRGHSVLALRTDAMLKTLKHARLTQSHEAELRKLLAVDLLILDDFALDAMEAQESRDAYEVFLERDRAGSLIVASNRGPDEWLATFADPVRAQSALDRFTSRAFDLVIEGESYRTRLKPSLPAPARKGPAAHG
;
A
#
# COMPACT_ATOMS: atom_id res chain seq x y z
N MET A 1 27.99 0.65 -32.57
CA MET A 1 28.75 -0.59 -32.25
C MET A 1 27.74 -1.72 -32.03
N THR A 2 27.85 -2.77 -32.85
CA THR A 2 27.02 -3.98 -32.64
C THR A 2 27.49 -4.71 -31.39
N PRO A 3 26.58 -5.15 -30.50
CA PRO A 3 26.97 -5.94 -29.33
C PRO A 3 27.59 -7.27 -29.78
N ASP A 4 28.67 -7.70 -29.09
CA ASP A 4 29.21 -9.03 -29.31
C ASP A 4 28.17 -10.09 -28.97
N PRO A 5 28.10 -11.18 -29.77
CA PRO A 5 27.20 -12.26 -29.49
C PRO A 5 27.59 -12.92 -28.13
N ILE A 6 26.64 -12.99 -27.21
CA ILE A 6 26.84 -13.70 -25.93
C ILE A 6 27.03 -15.19 -26.25
N SER A 7 28.11 -15.78 -25.74
CA SER A 7 28.43 -17.18 -26.01
C SER A 7 27.34 -18.15 -25.55
N THR A 8 27.17 -19.25 -26.25
CA THR A 8 26.17 -20.28 -25.91
C THR A 8 26.43 -20.87 -24.54
N ASP A 9 27.71 -21.04 -24.16
CA ASP A 9 28.11 -21.58 -22.86
C ASP A 9 27.69 -20.65 -21.72
N LEU A 10 27.91 -19.33 -21.85
CA LEU A 10 27.47 -18.35 -20.87
C LEU A 10 25.94 -18.34 -20.72
N LYS A 11 25.20 -18.40 -21.83
CA LYS A 11 23.72 -18.51 -21.81
C LYS A 11 23.28 -19.75 -21.05
N THR A 12 23.94 -20.89 -21.26
CA THR A 12 23.62 -22.15 -20.60
C THR A 12 23.90 -22.09 -19.11
N VAL A 13 25.03 -21.55 -18.69
CA VAL A 13 25.38 -21.37 -17.27
C VAL A 13 24.40 -20.43 -16.57
N LEU A 14 24.10 -19.28 -17.16
CA LEU A 14 23.13 -18.32 -16.58
C LEU A 14 21.74 -18.94 -16.42
N ARG A 15 21.27 -19.75 -17.37
CA ARG A 15 20.00 -20.48 -17.26
C ARG A 15 20.03 -21.48 -16.10
N ARG A 16 21.10 -22.27 -15.98
CA ARG A 16 21.29 -23.26 -14.89
C ARG A 16 21.30 -22.60 -13.52
N LEU A 17 21.88 -21.39 -13.41
CA LEU A 17 21.90 -20.59 -12.20
C LEU A 17 20.61 -19.80 -11.95
N ARG A 18 19.60 -19.93 -12.81
CA ARG A 18 18.34 -19.13 -12.77
C ARG A 18 18.56 -17.62 -12.89
N LEU A 19 19.60 -17.24 -13.63
CA LEU A 19 19.98 -15.86 -13.94
C LEU A 19 19.67 -15.49 -15.40
N SER A 20 18.70 -16.16 -16.03
CA SER A 20 18.38 -15.96 -17.45
C SER A 20 18.06 -14.51 -17.81
N ARG A 21 17.49 -13.76 -16.88
CA ARG A 21 17.11 -12.36 -17.08
C ARG A 21 18.29 -11.40 -17.16
N VAL A 22 19.43 -11.80 -16.65
CA VAL A 22 20.70 -11.06 -16.87
C VAL A 22 20.98 -10.91 -18.38
N LEU A 23 20.55 -11.87 -19.21
CA LEU A 23 20.72 -11.82 -20.66
C LEU A 23 20.00 -10.62 -21.30
N ASP A 24 18.97 -10.09 -20.68
CA ASP A 24 18.19 -8.97 -21.20
C ASP A 24 19.00 -7.65 -21.14
N THR A 25 19.82 -7.46 -20.10
CA THR A 25 20.63 -6.25 -19.86
C THR A 25 22.11 -6.42 -20.20
N LEU A 26 22.61 -7.66 -20.25
CA LEU A 26 24.03 -7.96 -20.44
C LEU A 26 24.65 -7.32 -21.70
N PRO A 27 23.99 -7.27 -22.90
CA PRO A 27 24.57 -6.63 -24.07
C PRO A 27 24.89 -5.16 -23.84
N GLU A 28 24.00 -4.42 -23.18
CA GLU A 28 24.19 -2.99 -22.87
C GLU A 28 25.31 -2.79 -21.87
N ARG A 29 25.39 -3.65 -20.84
CA ARG A 29 26.45 -3.60 -19.83
C ARG A 29 27.82 -3.91 -20.41
N LEU A 30 27.91 -4.83 -21.38
CA LEU A 30 29.15 -5.12 -22.11
C LEU A 30 29.63 -3.92 -22.96
N ILE A 31 28.69 -3.21 -23.59
CA ILE A 31 29.02 -1.98 -24.34
C ILE A 31 29.54 -0.91 -23.38
N LEU A 32 28.87 -0.70 -22.25
CA LEU A 32 29.29 0.27 -21.24
C LEU A 32 30.70 -0.03 -20.69
N ALA A 33 30.99 -1.29 -20.37
CA ALA A 33 32.30 -1.74 -19.88
C ALA A 33 33.44 -1.54 -20.88
N ARG A 34 33.13 -1.53 -22.18
CA ARG A 34 34.14 -1.20 -23.25
C ARG A 34 34.38 0.30 -23.37
N GLN A 35 33.34 1.10 -23.19
CA GLN A 35 33.44 2.56 -23.28
C GLN A 35 34.13 3.14 -22.07
N GLN A 36 33.88 2.57 -20.91
CA GLN A 36 34.49 2.93 -19.62
C GLN A 36 35.13 1.66 -19.06
N PRO A 37 36.46 1.50 -19.11
CA PRO A 37 37.10 0.30 -18.60
C PRO A 37 36.82 0.12 -17.12
N LEU A 38 35.87 -0.79 -16.83
CA LEU A 38 35.48 -1.13 -15.47
C LEU A 38 36.39 -2.27 -14.95
N PRO A 39 36.83 -2.21 -13.69
CA PRO A 39 37.41 -3.38 -13.02
C PRO A 39 36.46 -4.57 -13.10
N HIS A 40 36.99 -5.79 -13.24
CA HIS A 40 36.17 -7.00 -13.41
C HIS A 40 35.17 -7.20 -12.26
N GLN A 41 35.56 -6.86 -11.04
CA GLN A 41 34.72 -6.94 -9.86
C GLN A 41 33.52 -6.00 -9.97
N ASP A 42 33.75 -4.75 -10.41
CA ASP A 42 32.71 -3.73 -10.55
C ASP A 42 31.72 -4.09 -11.66
N PHE A 43 32.21 -4.69 -12.74
CA PHE A 43 31.36 -5.21 -13.80
C PHE A 43 30.46 -6.36 -13.32
N LEU A 44 30.98 -7.30 -12.55
CA LEU A 44 30.18 -8.36 -11.94
C LEU A 44 29.15 -7.79 -10.95
N LEU A 45 29.56 -6.84 -10.11
CA LEU A 45 28.67 -6.18 -9.18
C LEU A 45 27.52 -5.48 -9.91
N LEU A 46 27.80 -4.76 -10.97
CA LEU A 46 26.78 -4.07 -11.80
C LEU A 46 25.72 -5.05 -12.30
N ILE A 47 26.15 -6.17 -12.94
CA ILE A 47 25.23 -7.17 -13.50
C ILE A 47 24.38 -7.84 -12.41
N LEU A 48 25.02 -8.21 -11.30
CA LEU A 48 24.33 -8.91 -10.21
C LEU A 48 23.38 -7.97 -9.46
N THR A 49 23.74 -6.69 -9.34
CA THR A 49 22.85 -5.67 -8.75
C THR A 49 21.61 -5.45 -9.60
N ASP A 50 21.74 -5.42 -10.94
CA ASP A 50 20.57 -5.36 -11.84
C ASP A 50 19.60 -6.52 -11.58
N GLU A 51 20.12 -7.74 -11.41
CA GLU A 51 19.30 -8.92 -11.17
C GLU A 51 18.66 -8.92 -9.76
N VAL A 52 19.39 -8.48 -8.73
CA VAL A 52 18.85 -8.30 -7.37
C VAL A 52 17.71 -7.31 -7.39
N THR A 53 17.93 -6.11 -7.98
CA THR A 53 16.91 -5.06 -8.09
C THR A 53 15.65 -5.56 -8.80
N ARG A 54 15.83 -6.31 -9.91
CA ARG A 54 14.71 -6.91 -10.64
C ARG A 54 13.94 -7.93 -9.78
N ARG A 55 14.63 -8.80 -9.05
CA ARG A 55 14.00 -9.80 -8.17
C ARG A 55 13.23 -9.14 -7.04
N ASP A 56 13.84 -8.15 -6.40
CA ASP A 56 13.22 -7.41 -5.30
C ASP A 56 11.95 -6.68 -5.77
N GLY A 57 12.00 -6.07 -6.97
CA GLY A 57 10.84 -5.45 -7.59
C GLY A 57 9.70 -6.43 -7.86
N LEU A 58 10.00 -7.62 -8.42
CA LEU A 58 9.01 -8.67 -8.63
C LEU A 58 8.43 -9.19 -7.31
N ALA A 59 9.28 -9.43 -6.33
CA ALA A 59 8.85 -9.88 -5.01
C ALA A 59 7.96 -8.86 -4.32
N ALA A 60 8.27 -7.56 -4.44
CA ALA A 60 7.45 -6.47 -3.93
C ALA A 60 6.08 -6.42 -4.62
N THR A 61 6.05 -6.56 -5.94
CA THR A 61 4.80 -6.60 -6.72
C THR A 61 3.91 -7.76 -6.30
N LEU A 62 4.47 -8.96 -6.15
CA LEU A 62 3.72 -10.13 -5.69
C LEU A 62 3.22 -9.98 -4.25
N ARG A 63 4.02 -9.36 -3.36
CA ARG A 63 3.57 -9.03 -2.00
C ARG A 63 2.38 -8.07 -2.03
N ALA A 64 2.47 -7.00 -2.82
CA ALA A 64 1.40 -6.01 -2.95
C ALA A 64 0.09 -6.61 -3.51
N GLN A 65 0.18 -7.49 -4.50
CA GLN A 65 -0.99 -8.22 -5.03
C GLN A 65 -1.65 -9.10 -3.97
N ARG A 66 -0.83 -9.89 -3.23
CA ARG A 66 -1.33 -10.75 -2.14
C ARG A 66 -1.90 -9.95 -0.98
N ALA A 67 -1.38 -8.77 -0.75
CA ALA A 67 -1.86 -7.83 0.26
C ALA A 67 -3.21 -7.21 -0.09
N GLY A 68 -3.71 -7.34 -1.32
CA GLY A 68 -4.95 -6.69 -1.78
C GLY A 68 -4.78 -5.18 -2.01
N LEU A 69 -3.56 -4.71 -2.26
CA LEU A 69 -3.30 -3.29 -2.52
C LEU A 69 -3.75 -2.89 -3.93
N ASP A 70 -4.35 -1.70 -4.05
CA ASP A 70 -4.68 -1.09 -5.35
C ASP A 70 -3.37 -0.75 -6.11
N PRO A 71 -3.12 -1.34 -7.29
CA PRO A 71 -1.91 -1.08 -8.07
C PRO A 71 -1.72 0.38 -8.46
N GLY A 72 -2.82 1.14 -8.60
CA GLY A 72 -2.82 2.56 -8.95
C GLY A 72 -2.47 3.48 -7.78
N ALA A 73 -2.63 3.02 -6.55
CA ALA A 73 -2.43 3.81 -5.35
C ALA A 73 -0.95 3.79 -4.89
N GLN A 74 -0.07 4.35 -5.71
CA GLN A 74 1.34 4.54 -5.39
C GLN A 74 1.62 6.03 -5.19
N LEU A 75 2.51 6.36 -4.24
CA LEU A 75 2.75 7.75 -3.84
C LEU A 75 3.23 8.61 -5.02
N GLU A 76 3.94 8.01 -5.97
CA GLU A 76 4.40 8.63 -7.20
C GLU A 76 3.25 9.08 -8.12
N HIS A 77 2.06 8.49 -7.95
CA HIS A 77 0.84 8.84 -8.68
C HIS A 77 -0.05 9.85 -7.95
N TRP A 78 0.41 10.35 -6.79
CA TRP A 78 -0.35 11.36 -6.06
C TRP A 78 -0.48 12.65 -6.86
N ASP A 79 -1.70 13.09 -7.09
CA ASP A 79 -1.96 14.37 -7.77
C ASP A 79 -1.67 15.54 -6.81
N ALA A 80 -0.51 16.16 -6.99
CA ALA A 80 -0.10 17.32 -6.20
C ALA A 80 -0.99 18.56 -6.40
N THR A 81 -1.84 18.57 -7.44
CA THR A 81 -2.81 19.64 -7.72
C THR A 81 -4.15 19.41 -7.03
N ALA A 82 -4.33 18.31 -6.32
CA ALA A 82 -5.53 18.05 -5.53
C ALA A 82 -5.70 19.13 -4.46
N HIS A 83 -6.94 19.64 -4.32
CA HIS A 83 -7.26 20.65 -3.32
C HIS A 83 -7.50 19.98 -1.95
N VAL A 84 -6.42 19.39 -1.43
CA VAL A 84 -6.40 18.77 -0.11
C VAL A 84 -5.21 19.26 0.69
N THR A 85 -5.39 19.38 1.98
CA THR A 85 -4.38 19.78 2.94
C THR A 85 -4.19 18.68 3.98
N PHE A 86 -2.97 18.43 4.35
CA PHE A 86 -2.58 17.51 5.41
C PHE A 86 -1.15 17.82 5.86
N ASP A 87 -0.74 17.32 7.00
CA ASP A 87 0.64 17.46 7.48
C ASP A 87 1.61 16.67 6.59
N ARG A 88 2.33 17.42 5.72
CA ARG A 88 3.32 16.84 4.80
C ARG A 88 4.56 16.31 5.54
N ALA A 89 4.92 16.90 6.68
CA ALA A 89 6.06 16.45 7.47
C ALA A 89 5.73 15.11 8.13
N LEU A 90 4.52 14.96 8.66
CA LEU A 90 4.05 13.69 9.17
C LEU A 90 3.97 12.62 8.07
N LEU A 91 3.44 12.92 6.88
CA LEU A 91 3.44 11.96 5.78
C LEU A 91 4.87 11.53 5.41
N ALA A 92 5.81 12.48 5.34
CA ALA A 92 7.22 12.17 5.07
C ALA A 92 7.82 11.24 6.13
N GLU A 93 7.46 11.43 7.40
CA GLU A 93 7.84 10.52 8.49
C GLU A 93 7.22 9.12 8.30
N LEU A 94 5.94 9.03 7.99
CA LEU A 94 5.25 7.75 7.76
C LEU A 94 5.86 6.97 6.59
N VAL A 95 6.32 7.65 5.54
CA VAL A 95 7.02 7.05 4.39
C VAL A 95 8.35 6.39 4.81
N THR A 96 8.97 6.82 5.90
CA THR A 96 10.17 6.15 6.45
C THR A 96 9.87 4.75 6.99
N LEU A 97 8.63 4.44 7.32
CA LEU A 97 8.13 3.21 7.94
C LEU A 97 8.69 2.92 9.35
N ARG A 98 9.32 3.89 10.01
CA ARG A 98 9.80 3.70 11.39
C ARG A 98 8.67 3.34 12.35
N PHE A 99 7.43 3.76 12.04
CA PHE A 99 6.27 3.39 12.83
C PHE A 99 6.01 1.87 12.85
N LEU A 100 6.39 1.12 11.80
CA LEU A 100 6.29 -0.35 11.78
C LEU A 100 7.26 -1.00 12.77
N GLU A 101 8.50 -0.52 12.81
CA GLU A 101 9.52 -1.04 13.73
C GLU A 101 9.15 -0.78 15.20
N ALA A 102 8.47 0.35 15.46
CA ALA A 102 7.98 0.74 16.78
C ALA A 102 6.61 0.14 17.13
N HIS A 103 5.99 -0.62 16.24
CA HIS A 103 4.61 -1.11 16.36
C HIS A 103 3.61 0.03 16.68
N HIS A 104 3.83 1.18 16.08
CA HIS A 104 2.89 2.30 16.15
C HIS A 104 1.82 2.16 15.07
N HIS A 105 0.71 2.87 15.25
CA HIS A 105 -0.43 2.84 14.36
C HIS A 105 -0.56 4.16 13.58
N VAL A 106 -1.48 4.20 12.62
CA VAL A 106 -1.79 5.41 11.84
C VAL A 106 -3.30 5.50 11.67
N ALA A 107 -3.88 6.63 12.04
CA ALA A 107 -5.25 6.99 11.68
C ALA A 107 -5.22 7.99 10.52
N LEU A 108 -5.84 7.61 9.40
CA LEU A 108 -6.07 8.48 8.25
C LEU A 108 -7.50 8.98 8.29
N VAL A 109 -7.69 10.23 8.65
CA VAL A 109 -9.01 10.80 8.94
C VAL A 109 -9.34 11.92 7.95
N GLY A 110 -10.59 12.01 7.51
CA GLY A 110 -11.04 13.12 6.64
C GLY A 110 -12.27 12.76 5.82
N PRO A 111 -12.85 13.72 5.09
CA PRO A 111 -14.06 13.52 4.30
C PRO A 111 -13.93 12.45 3.21
N VAL A 112 -15.06 12.06 2.62
CA VAL A 112 -15.08 11.10 1.51
C VAL A 112 -14.36 11.68 0.29
N GLY A 113 -13.47 10.87 -0.31
CA GLY A 113 -12.83 11.22 -1.58
C GLY A 113 -11.57 12.08 -1.49
N VAL A 114 -11.08 12.42 -0.28
CA VAL A 114 -9.83 13.22 -0.11
C VAL A 114 -8.53 12.41 -0.27
N GLY A 115 -8.61 11.09 -0.48
CA GLY A 115 -7.43 10.26 -0.76
C GLY A 115 -6.92 9.41 0.41
N LYS A 116 -7.70 9.22 1.49
CA LYS A 116 -7.31 8.36 2.64
C LYS A 116 -6.90 6.96 2.20
N SER A 117 -7.80 6.26 1.49
CA SER A 117 -7.53 4.91 0.96
C SER A 117 -6.30 4.89 0.06
N PHE A 118 -6.13 5.93 -0.78
CA PHE A 118 -4.96 6.06 -1.64
C PHE A 118 -3.67 6.11 -0.81
N LEU A 119 -3.60 6.97 0.21
CA LEU A 119 -2.42 7.09 1.06
C LEU A 119 -2.18 5.83 1.90
N ALA A 120 -3.23 5.18 2.42
CA ALA A 120 -3.12 3.89 3.10
C ALA A 120 -2.47 2.83 2.21
N HIS A 121 -2.97 2.67 0.98
CA HIS A 121 -2.41 1.72 0.02
C HIS A 121 -1.01 2.12 -0.45
N ALA A 122 -0.72 3.42 -0.62
CA ALA A 122 0.61 3.90 -0.97
C ALA A 122 1.66 3.54 0.09
N LEU A 123 1.33 3.73 1.37
CA LEU A 123 2.18 3.29 2.48
C LEU A 123 2.34 1.77 2.49
N GLY A 124 1.28 1.02 2.19
CA GLY A 124 1.32 -0.44 2.00
C GLY A 124 2.28 -0.87 0.89
N HIS A 125 2.27 -0.18 -0.26
CA HIS A 125 3.21 -0.44 -1.35
C HIS A 125 4.67 -0.18 -0.94
N ILE A 126 4.92 0.90 -0.18
CA ILE A 126 6.25 1.19 0.35
C ILE A 126 6.70 0.08 1.31
N ALA A 127 5.81 -0.38 2.20
CA ALA A 127 6.09 -1.49 3.10
C ALA A 127 6.41 -2.78 2.33
N CYS A 128 5.65 -3.14 1.29
CA CYS A 128 5.92 -4.27 0.42
C CYS A 128 7.28 -4.17 -0.29
N ARG A 129 7.67 -2.97 -0.74
CA ARG A 129 8.99 -2.72 -1.35
C ARG A 129 10.14 -2.95 -0.37
N ARG A 130 9.93 -2.64 0.92
CA ARG A 130 10.92 -2.86 1.98
C ARG A 130 10.88 -4.27 2.59
N GLY A 131 10.05 -5.18 2.05
CA GLY A 131 10.02 -6.58 2.44
C GLY A 131 8.99 -6.94 3.51
N HIS A 132 8.25 -5.95 4.04
CA HIS A 132 7.22 -6.20 5.06
C HIS A 132 6.02 -6.97 4.48
N SER A 133 5.40 -7.76 5.33
CA SER A 133 4.13 -8.41 5.05
C SER A 133 2.98 -7.43 5.32
N VAL A 134 2.08 -7.30 4.34
CA VAL A 134 0.95 -6.37 4.38
C VAL A 134 -0.33 -7.09 4.05
N LEU A 135 -1.44 -6.68 4.68
CA LEU A 135 -2.79 -7.07 4.31
C LEU A 135 -3.69 -5.84 4.35
N ALA A 136 -4.39 -5.58 3.25
CA ALA A 136 -5.33 -4.46 3.13
C ALA A 136 -6.74 -4.99 2.91
N LEU A 137 -7.67 -4.57 3.73
CA LEU A 137 -9.06 -4.99 3.69
C LEU A 137 -9.97 -3.79 3.97
N ARG A 138 -11.16 -3.83 3.38
CA ARG A 138 -12.25 -3.00 3.89
C ARG A 138 -12.76 -3.61 5.20
N THR A 139 -13.10 -2.76 6.14
CA THR A 139 -13.57 -3.20 7.47
C THR A 139 -14.80 -4.09 7.37
N ASP A 140 -15.78 -3.75 6.53
CA ASP A 140 -16.98 -4.56 6.34
C ASP A 140 -16.68 -5.96 5.76
N ALA A 141 -15.71 -6.07 4.87
CA ALA A 141 -15.30 -7.35 4.30
C ALA A 141 -14.57 -8.22 5.34
N MET A 142 -13.72 -7.61 6.17
CA MET A 142 -13.06 -8.28 7.30
C MET A 142 -14.10 -8.86 8.27
N LEU A 143 -15.05 -8.04 8.71
CA LEU A 143 -16.10 -8.45 9.66
C LEU A 143 -17.00 -9.57 9.10
N LYS A 144 -17.40 -9.47 7.84
CA LYS A 144 -18.14 -10.53 7.13
C LYS A 144 -17.36 -11.84 7.06
N THR A 145 -16.05 -11.76 6.79
CA THR A 145 -15.18 -12.93 6.73
C THR A 145 -15.08 -13.61 8.09
N LEU A 146 -14.86 -12.85 9.17
CA LEU A 146 -14.80 -13.37 10.53
C LEU A 146 -16.14 -13.97 10.97
N LYS A 147 -17.27 -13.31 10.64
CA LYS A 147 -18.63 -13.82 10.89
C LYS A 147 -18.87 -15.17 10.19
N HIS A 148 -18.48 -15.28 8.91
CA HIS A 148 -18.58 -16.53 8.16
C HIS A 148 -17.66 -17.62 8.74
N ALA A 149 -16.44 -17.28 9.09
CA ALA A 149 -15.47 -18.20 9.67
C ALA A 149 -15.94 -18.83 11.00
N ARG A 150 -16.78 -18.16 11.77
CA ARG A 150 -17.42 -18.73 12.95
C ARG A 150 -18.38 -19.89 12.60
N LEU A 151 -19.14 -19.74 11.50
CA LEU A 151 -20.04 -20.79 11.02
C LEU A 151 -19.30 -22.03 10.53
N THR A 152 -18.08 -21.84 10.01
CA THR A 152 -17.23 -22.91 9.47
C THR A 152 -16.16 -23.39 10.45
N GLN A 153 -16.19 -22.92 11.70
CA GLN A 153 -15.20 -23.25 12.76
C GLN A 153 -13.75 -22.91 12.39
N SER A 154 -13.55 -21.91 11.52
CA SER A 154 -12.24 -21.46 11.07
C SER A 154 -11.86 -20.06 11.57
N HIS A 155 -12.59 -19.51 12.53
CA HIS A 155 -12.43 -18.14 13.04
C HIS A 155 -11.01 -17.84 13.50
N GLU A 156 -10.39 -18.72 14.31
CA GLU A 156 -9.02 -18.54 14.78
C GLU A 156 -7.98 -18.54 13.63
N ALA A 157 -8.24 -19.31 12.57
CA ALA A 157 -7.35 -19.32 11.42
C ALA A 157 -7.44 -18.02 10.62
N GLU A 158 -8.65 -17.46 10.47
CA GLU A 158 -8.83 -16.15 9.82
C GLU A 158 -8.26 -15.02 10.67
N LEU A 159 -8.51 -15.03 11.98
CA LEU A 159 -7.93 -14.04 12.89
C LEU A 159 -6.40 -14.08 12.86
N ARG A 160 -5.79 -15.26 12.91
CA ARG A 160 -4.32 -15.39 12.77
C ARG A 160 -3.77 -14.79 11.48
N LYS A 161 -4.48 -14.85 10.36
CA LYS A 161 -4.06 -14.19 9.12
C LYS A 161 -4.00 -12.67 9.27
N LEU A 162 -4.97 -12.08 9.97
CA LEU A 162 -4.99 -10.65 10.25
C LEU A 162 -3.87 -10.23 11.20
N LEU A 163 -3.49 -11.12 12.13
CA LEU A 163 -2.48 -10.83 13.16
C LEU A 163 -1.05 -11.10 12.69
N ALA A 164 -0.85 -11.98 11.70
CA ALA A 164 0.46 -12.44 11.27
C ALA A 164 1.23 -11.46 10.39
N VAL A 165 0.58 -10.44 9.85
CA VAL A 165 1.22 -9.44 8.97
C VAL A 165 1.88 -8.32 9.77
N ASP A 166 2.96 -7.74 9.26
CA ASP A 166 3.61 -6.58 9.89
C ASP A 166 2.67 -5.35 9.88
N LEU A 167 1.94 -5.17 8.77
CA LEU A 167 1.01 -4.06 8.56
C LEU A 167 -0.37 -4.56 8.15
N LEU A 168 -1.39 -4.26 8.95
CA LEU A 168 -2.79 -4.43 8.57
C LEU A 168 -3.38 -3.05 8.24
N ILE A 169 -4.03 -2.94 7.09
CA ILE A 169 -4.74 -1.73 6.63
C ILE A 169 -6.23 -2.03 6.67
N LEU A 170 -6.97 -1.25 7.44
CA LEU A 170 -8.42 -1.29 7.54
C LEU A 170 -9.00 -0.02 6.91
N ASP A 171 -9.62 -0.18 5.75
CA ASP A 171 -10.28 0.92 5.05
C ASP A 171 -11.76 1.00 5.39
N ASP A 172 -12.36 2.20 5.25
CA ASP A 172 -13.76 2.50 5.56
C ASP A 172 -14.15 2.08 7.00
N PHE A 173 -13.25 2.31 7.98
CA PHE A 173 -13.52 1.99 9.37
C PHE A 173 -14.58 2.92 9.97
N ALA A 174 -15.42 2.35 10.86
CA ALA A 174 -16.49 3.07 11.57
C ALA A 174 -17.48 3.79 10.63
N LEU A 175 -17.69 3.26 9.41
CA LEU A 175 -18.65 3.82 8.47
C LEU A 175 -20.08 3.61 8.98
N ASP A 176 -20.38 2.39 9.42
CA ASP A 176 -21.67 1.97 9.96
C ASP A 176 -21.54 1.48 11.39
N ALA A 177 -22.65 1.43 12.14
CA ALA A 177 -22.70 0.82 13.47
C ALA A 177 -22.47 -0.69 13.34
N MET A 178 -21.65 -1.24 14.25
CA MET A 178 -21.31 -2.65 14.29
C MET A 178 -22.30 -3.44 15.13
N GLU A 179 -22.68 -4.63 14.68
CA GLU A 179 -23.39 -5.59 15.52
C GLU A 179 -22.55 -6.05 16.73
N ALA A 180 -23.17 -6.62 17.74
CA ALA A 180 -22.48 -7.05 18.96
C ALA A 180 -21.30 -8.00 18.69
N GLN A 181 -21.42 -8.89 17.71
CA GLN A 181 -20.35 -9.82 17.33
C GLN A 181 -19.24 -9.12 16.53
N GLU A 182 -19.61 -8.25 15.60
CA GLU A 182 -18.69 -7.44 14.82
C GLU A 182 -17.85 -6.52 15.70
N SER A 183 -18.47 -5.92 16.73
CA SER A 183 -17.78 -5.12 17.75
C SER A 183 -16.74 -5.95 18.52
N ARG A 184 -17.05 -7.21 18.85
CA ARG A 184 -16.10 -8.10 19.52
C ARG A 184 -14.93 -8.46 18.61
N ASP A 185 -15.21 -8.75 17.35
CA ASP A 185 -14.18 -9.10 16.36
C ASP A 185 -13.25 -7.91 16.09
N ALA A 186 -13.81 -6.71 15.93
CA ALA A 186 -13.01 -5.48 15.80
C ALA A 186 -12.16 -5.23 17.05
N TYR A 187 -12.77 -5.32 18.24
CA TYR A 187 -12.05 -5.19 19.52
C TYR A 187 -10.87 -6.17 19.60
N GLU A 188 -11.08 -7.45 19.26
CA GLU A 188 -10.06 -8.48 19.33
C GLU A 188 -8.88 -8.15 18.38
N VAL A 189 -9.17 -7.71 17.14
CA VAL A 189 -8.14 -7.28 16.20
C VAL A 189 -7.32 -6.11 16.72
N PHE A 190 -7.96 -5.08 17.29
CA PHE A 190 -7.24 -3.93 17.82
C PHE A 190 -6.39 -4.31 19.04
N LEU A 191 -6.95 -5.13 19.95
CA LEU A 191 -6.28 -5.57 21.15
C LEU A 191 -5.03 -6.42 20.86
N GLU A 192 -5.18 -7.43 20.01
CA GLU A 192 -4.10 -8.38 19.69
C GLU A 192 -3.00 -7.74 18.83
N ARG A 193 -3.33 -6.70 18.05
CA ARG A 193 -2.33 -5.98 17.28
C ARG A 193 -1.57 -4.92 18.09
N ASP A 194 -2.06 -4.55 19.26
CA ASP A 194 -1.30 -3.67 20.16
C ASP A 194 0.04 -4.35 20.53
N ARG A 195 1.15 -3.75 20.13
CA ARG A 195 2.54 -4.26 20.30
C ARG A 195 2.94 -5.47 19.45
N ALA A 196 2.02 -6.09 18.71
CA ALA A 196 2.33 -7.24 17.85
C ALA A 196 2.56 -6.85 16.39
N GLY A 197 1.98 -5.73 15.94
CA GLY A 197 2.12 -5.22 14.59
C GLY A 197 1.40 -3.88 14.42
N SER A 198 1.57 -3.25 13.29
CA SER A 198 0.99 -1.93 13.03
C SER A 198 -0.36 -2.02 12.35
N LEU A 199 -1.22 -1.03 12.64
CA LEU A 199 -2.49 -0.79 11.97
C LEU A 199 -2.43 0.55 11.23
N ILE A 200 -2.95 0.59 9.99
CA ILE A 200 -3.42 1.82 9.37
C ILE A 200 -4.93 1.73 9.29
N VAL A 201 -5.62 2.69 9.88
CA VAL A 201 -7.08 2.77 9.86
C VAL A 201 -7.49 4.01 9.07
N ALA A 202 -8.20 3.82 7.96
CA ALA A 202 -8.75 4.92 7.18
C ALA A 202 -10.24 5.08 7.49
N SER A 203 -10.64 6.27 7.93
CA SER A 203 -12.01 6.55 8.36
C SER A 203 -12.47 7.95 7.95
N ASN A 204 -13.78 8.09 7.71
CA ASN A 204 -14.41 9.39 7.52
C ASN A 204 -14.72 10.10 8.84
N ARG A 205 -14.57 9.42 9.95
CA ARG A 205 -14.81 9.90 11.33
C ARG A 205 -13.50 9.94 12.10
N GLY A 206 -13.39 10.89 13.02
CA GLY A 206 -12.26 10.92 13.94
C GLY A 206 -12.31 9.76 14.95
N PRO A 207 -11.18 9.42 15.59
CA PRO A 207 -11.13 8.37 16.60
C PRO A 207 -12.15 8.58 17.74
N ASP A 208 -12.45 9.81 18.10
CA ASP A 208 -13.42 10.17 19.13
C ASP A 208 -14.84 9.70 18.78
N GLU A 209 -15.17 9.65 17.49
CA GLU A 209 -16.48 9.23 17.01
C GLU A 209 -16.60 7.71 16.82
N TRP A 210 -15.48 6.99 16.80
CA TRP A 210 -15.48 5.55 16.55
C TRP A 210 -16.19 4.78 17.64
N LEU A 211 -16.09 5.25 18.90
CA LEU A 211 -16.72 4.62 20.04
C LEU A 211 -18.23 4.44 19.86
N ALA A 212 -18.89 5.42 19.24
CA ALA A 212 -20.33 5.39 19.00
C ALA A 212 -20.77 4.30 17.99
N THR A 213 -19.83 3.74 17.21
CA THR A 213 -20.15 2.68 16.22
C THR A 213 -20.06 1.27 16.82
N PHE A 214 -19.51 1.11 18.02
CA PHE A 214 -19.43 -0.17 18.71
C PHE A 214 -20.68 -0.45 19.55
N ALA A 215 -21.13 -1.71 19.54
CA ALA A 215 -22.26 -2.14 20.36
C ALA A 215 -21.96 -2.20 21.86
N ASP A 216 -20.67 -2.35 22.25
CA ASP A 216 -20.19 -2.34 23.63
C ASP A 216 -19.14 -1.22 23.80
N PRO A 217 -19.57 -0.01 24.20
CA PRO A 217 -18.67 1.12 24.34
C PRO A 217 -17.58 0.94 25.40
N VAL A 218 -17.83 0.19 26.46
CA VAL A 218 -16.86 -0.01 27.55
C VAL A 218 -15.65 -0.81 27.07
N ARG A 219 -15.89 -1.89 26.36
CA ARG A 219 -14.81 -2.69 25.75
C ARG A 219 -14.10 -1.92 24.66
N ALA A 220 -14.87 -1.27 23.78
CA ALA A 220 -14.33 -0.50 22.67
C ALA A 220 -13.40 0.61 23.14
N GLN A 221 -13.75 1.32 24.21
CA GLN A 221 -12.92 2.37 24.78
C GLN A 221 -11.51 1.86 25.11
N SER A 222 -11.38 0.70 25.76
CA SER A 222 -10.07 0.14 26.11
C SER A 222 -9.20 -0.18 24.88
N ALA A 223 -9.79 -0.65 23.77
CA ALA A 223 -9.04 -0.94 22.56
C ALA A 223 -8.68 0.34 21.80
N LEU A 224 -9.61 1.29 21.74
CA LEU A 224 -9.40 2.57 21.07
C LEU A 224 -8.38 3.43 21.81
N ASP A 225 -8.40 3.48 23.13
CA ASP A 225 -7.39 4.18 23.93
C ASP A 225 -5.99 3.65 23.68
N ARG A 226 -5.82 2.33 23.55
CA ARG A 226 -4.52 1.72 23.21
C ARG A 226 -4.08 2.08 21.80
N PHE A 227 -4.99 2.00 20.83
CA PHE A 227 -4.70 2.38 19.47
C PHE A 227 -4.29 3.85 19.39
N THR A 228 -5.12 4.78 19.91
CA THR A 228 -4.90 6.22 19.80
C THR A 228 -3.64 6.67 20.54
N SER A 229 -3.34 6.06 21.70
CA SER A 229 -2.13 6.39 22.47
C SER A 229 -0.82 6.07 21.71
N ARG A 230 -0.90 5.28 20.65
CA ARG A 230 0.24 4.84 19.84
C ARG A 230 0.04 5.12 18.35
N ALA A 231 -0.94 5.91 17.99
CA ALA A 231 -1.24 6.25 16.60
C ALA A 231 -0.73 7.64 16.24
N PHE A 232 -0.33 7.76 14.98
CA PHE A 232 -0.15 9.05 14.30
C PHE A 232 -1.46 9.40 13.60
N ASP A 233 -1.99 10.59 13.86
CA ASP A 233 -3.22 11.07 13.25
C ASP A 233 -2.90 11.95 12.04
N LEU A 234 -3.09 11.42 10.85
CA LEU A 234 -2.99 12.19 9.60
C LEU A 234 -4.39 12.63 9.17
N VAL A 235 -4.73 13.86 9.53
CA VAL A 235 -6.00 14.49 9.14
C VAL A 235 -5.85 15.06 7.73
N ILE A 236 -6.78 14.70 6.84
CA ILE A 236 -6.80 15.15 5.44
C ILE A 236 -8.07 15.97 5.25
N GLU A 237 -7.93 17.24 4.96
CA GLU A 237 -9.00 18.17 4.69
C GLU A 237 -9.05 18.52 3.21
N GLY A 238 -10.22 18.87 2.70
CA GLY A 238 -10.38 19.36 1.33
C GLY A 238 -11.53 18.75 0.57
N GLU A 239 -11.51 18.96 -0.73
CA GLU A 239 -12.57 18.52 -1.64
C GLU A 239 -12.36 17.09 -2.14
N SER A 240 -13.49 16.42 -2.45
CA SER A 240 -13.42 15.08 -3.03
C SER A 240 -12.74 15.09 -4.40
N TYR A 241 -11.64 14.34 -4.53
CA TYR A 241 -10.95 14.13 -5.80
C TYR A 241 -11.85 13.46 -6.86
N ARG A 242 -12.84 12.68 -6.42
CA ARG A 242 -13.80 12.00 -7.32
C ARG A 242 -14.62 12.98 -8.16
N THR A 243 -14.80 14.22 -7.71
CA THR A 243 -15.52 15.26 -8.49
C THR A 243 -14.77 15.63 -9.76
N ARG A 244 -13.43 15.53 -9.76
CA ARG A 244 -12.58 15.80 -10.93
C ARG A 244 -12.60 14.68 -11.97
N LEU A 245 -12.96 13.46 -11.55
CA LEU A 245 -13.04 12.29 -12.42
C LEU A 245 -14.39 12.18 -13.15
N LYS A 246 -15.32 13.14 -12.94
CA LYS A 246 -16.60 13.14 -13.65
C LYS A 246 -16.37 13.29 -15.16
N PRO A 247 -16.95 12.41 -15.99
CA PRO A 247 -16.89 12.59 -17.44
C PRO A 247 -17.46 13.96 -17.82
N SER A 248 -16.68 14.78 -18.50
CA SER A 248 -17.16 16.02 -19.12
C SER A 248 -17.52 15.72 -20.58
N LEU A 249 -18.70 16.15 -21.01
CA LEU A 249 -19.04 16.14 -22.43
C LEU A 249 -18.05 17.05 -23.19
N PRO A 250 -17.52 16.63 -24.34
CA PRO A 250 -16.70 17.52 -25.16
C PRO A 250 -17.51 18.78 -25.47
N ALA A 251 -16.91 19.95 -25.28
CA ALA A 251 -17.53 21.19 -25.59
C ALA A 251 -18.03 21.18 -27.05
N PRO A 252 -19.28 21.64 -27.35
CA PRO A 252 -19.78 21.66 -28.70
C PRO A 252 -18.82 22.47 -29.58
N ALA A 253 -18.44 21.90 -30.72
CA ALA A 253 -17.54 22.54 -31.67
C ALA A 253 -18.10 23.92 -31.99
N ARG A 254 -17.34 24.98 -31.72
CA ARG A 254 -17.69 26.35 -32.12
C ARG A 254 -17.84 26.31 -33.65
N LYS A 255 -19.09 26.49 -34.12
CA LYS A 255 -19.35 26.79 -35.55
C LYS A 255 -18.59 28.06 -35.87
N GLY A 256 -17.60 27.94 -36.75
CA GLY A 256 -16.92 29.10 -37.31
C GLY A 256 -17.91 30.08 -37.94
N PRO A 257 -17.58 31.39 -38.01
CA PRO A 257 -18.43 32.37 -38.63
C PRO A 257 -18.68 32.01 -40.10
N ALA A 258 -19.95 31.93 -40.48
CA ALA A 258 -20.35 31.77 -41.87
C ALA A 258 -19.79 32.95 -42.68
N ALA A 259 -18.93 32.65 -43.65
CA ALA A 259 -18.49 33.61 -44.65
C ALA A 259 -19.72 34.02 -45.48
N HIS A 260 -20.18 35.24 -45.29
CA HIS A 260 -21.09 35.87 -46.23
C HIS A 260 -20.23 36.31 -47.42
N GLY A 261 -20.48 35.66 -48.59
CA GLY A 261 -20.11 36.18 -49.91
C GLY A 261 -21.10 37.20 -50.42
#